data_1002d05642bd89035043eb49aa6dce8b
#
_entry.id   1002d05642bd89035043eb49aa6dce8b
#
_cell.length_a   1.000
_cell.length_b   1.000
_cell.length_c   1.000
_cell.angle_alpha   90.00
_cell.angle_beta   90.00
_cell.angle_gamma   90.00
#
_symmetry.space_group_name_H-M   'P 1'
#
loop_
_entity.id
_entity.type
_entity.pdbx_description
1 polymer ?
#
loop_
_entity_poly.entity_id
_entity_poly.type
_entity_poly.pdbx_seq_one_letter_code
_entity_poly.pdbx_strand_id
1 'polypeptide(L)'
;MVLGIEIRAEVLVIALAGLLSIPARSQSTSSPVAPKAAPTMPYADMPPAAVPYGRYRKPYKEWFVDPSTLDYNGAARERSDVELNELKTVNIGFLGPLDADNVDSPYGVAMLHGSQMAVDEANARGGYDGKPFALNVHDDLPLWGASSMAIVDMVYKDHDVAMLGSVDSASTHIEVRATLKLELPIMDTATNDPTVTQTRIPWLMHNFPDDRQQGYALADYIFNQRHLKRVGILQVNNRYGRAGKDVFFETARRIGHQPIVEVWFAPDTTDFSAQLETLKSSGIDGLVIWGNASQAGSILKQMRAMGMQQPVFASSRACYPETVKIAGPAAEGLVSISAIDPTRTDPSWQQFRQRFLNRFHAEPDAYAAYAYDGMNMLIAAIQKAGLNRGKIMDALRQYEMKSYIGVSGKAFFDYTLNNIAPVTFARIQNGQFVYWPEQRTDWKGKPVSFFR
;
A
#
# COMPACT_ATOMS: atom_id res chain seq x y z
N MET A 1 28.15 27.87 -55.25
CA MET A 1 28.74 29.18 -54.90
C MET A 1 28.63 29.26 -53.36
N VAL A 2 29.73 28.92 -52.70
CA VAL A 2 29.87 28.75 -51.24
C VAL A 2 30.46 30.05 -50.72
N LEU A 3 29.82 30.65 -49.73
CA LEU A 3 30.45 31.70 -48.93
C LEU A 3 30.55 31.23 -47.48
N GLY A 4 31.78 30.93 -47.08
CA GLY A 4 32.14 30.73 -45.69
C GLY A 4 32.37 32.08 -45.01
N ILE A 5 31.98 32.14 -43.74
CA ILE A 5 32.38 33.24 -42.85
C ILE A 5 33.10 32.61 -41.66
N GLU A 6 34.40 32.85 -41.60
CA GLU A 6 35.26 32.62 -40.44
C GLU A 6 35.05 33.77 -39.44
N ILE A 7 34.79 33.43 -38.18
CA ILE A 7 34.85 34.40 -37.07
C ILE A 7 36.04 34.02 -36.19
N ARG A 8 37.03 34.89 -36.16
CA ARG A 8 38.21 34.83 -35.27
C ARG A 8 37.81 35.29 -33.87
N ALA A 9 38.18 34.51 -32.89
CA ALA A 9 38.12 34.89 -31.47
C ALA A 9 39.39 35.69 -31.11
N GLU A 10 39.25 36.92 -30.63
CA GLU A 10 40.29 37.64 -29.92
C GLU A 10 39.99 37.65 -28.43
N VAL A 11 40.95 37.13 -27.65
CA VAL A 11 40.95 37.12 -26.20
C VAL A 11 41.56 38.42 -25.71
N LEU A 12 40.80 39.25 -25.01
CA LEU A 12 41.31 40.43 -24.31
C LEU A 12 41.36 40.13 -22.80
N VAL A 13 42.58 39.99 -22.26
CA VAL A 13 42.83 39.89 -20.83
C VAL A 13 43.02 41.29 -20.26
N ILE A 14 42.13 41.73 -19.40
CA ILE A 14 42.36 42.95 -18.59
C ILE A 14 42.43 42.52 -17.14
N ALA A 15 43.60 42.60 -16.54
CA ALA A 15 43.83 42.47 -15.12
C ALA A 15 43.59 43.82 -14.43
N LEU A 16 42.63 43.88 -13.54
CA LEU A 16 42.48 45.01 -12.61
C LEU A 16 42.55 44.50 -11.19
N ALA A 17 43.65 44.77 -10.51
CA ALA A 17 43.84 44.57 -9.10
C ALA A 17 43.10 45.66 -8.33
N GLY A 18 42.02 45.30 -7.64
CA GLY A 18 41.32 46.14 -6.68
C GLY A 18 41.28 45.45 -5.31
N LEU A 19 42.10 45.91 -4.40
CA LEU A 19 42.06 45.55 -2.99
C LEU A 19 40.78 46.10 -2.34
N LEU A 20 39.81 45.25 -2.11
CA LEU A 20 38.69 45.52 -1.21
C LEU A 20 38.82 44.63 0.03
N SER A 21 39.12 45.25 1.14
CA SER A 21 39.10 44.62 2.48
C SER A 21 37.67 44.25 2.85
N ILE A 22 37.41 42.94 2.88
CA ILE A 22 36.17 42.35 3.37
C ILE A 22 36.30 42.14 4.89
N PRO A 23 35.38 42.67 5.73
CA PRO A 23 35.42 42.41 7.15
C PRO A 23 35.16 40.94 7.42
N ALA A 24 36.00 40.32 8.24
CA ALA A 24 35.89 38.95 8.69
C ALA A 24 34.54 38.77 9.40
N ARG A 25 33.61 38.05 8.76
CA ARG A 25 32.39 37.58 9.36
C ARG A 25 32.77 36.42 10.28
N SER A 26 32.53 36.59 11.60
CA SER A 26 32.70 35.53 12.59
C SER A 26 31.92 34.28 12.15
N GLN A 27 32.64 33.22 11.82
CA GLN A 27 32.03 31.91 11.65
C GLN A 27 31.55 31.48 13.03
N SER A 28 30.25 31.45 13.22
CA SER A 28 29.63 30.72 14.33
C SER A 28 29.96 29.23 14.10
N THR A 29 30.83 28.68 14.92
CA THR A 29 31.08 27.25 15.01
C THR A 29 29.81 26.59 15.55
N SER A 30 28.89 26.21 14.66
CA SER A 30 27.86 25.26 15.02
C SER A 30 28.56 23.94 15.32
N SER A 31 28.52 23.51 16.56
CA SER A 31 28.94 22.16 16.96
C SER A 31 28.28 21.14 16.02
N PRO A 32 29.03 20.14 15.51
CA PRO A 32 28.43 19.10 14.69
C PRO A 32 27.35 18.43 15.52
N VAL A 33 26.10 18.54 15.06
CA VAL A 33 24.99 17.75 15.62
C VAL A 33 25.39 16.30 15.43
N ALA A 34 25.55 15.56 16.54
CA ALA A 34 25.83 14.13 16.49
C ALA A 34 24.81 13.46 15.58
N PRO A 35 25.24 12.58 14.65
CA PRO A 35 24.32 11.91 13.76
C PRO A 35 23.25 11.22 14.60
N LYS A 36 21.99 11.55 14.35
CA LYS A 36 20.84 10.92 14.99
C LYS A 36 21.00 9.41 14.77
N ALA A 37 21.06 8.63 15.84
CA ALA A 37 21.18 7.18 15.73
C ALA A 37 20.11 6.69 14.74
N ALA A 38 20.53 5.92 13.72
CA ALA A 38 19.60 5.38 12.74
C ALA A 38 18.53 4.58 13.49
N PRO A 39 17.24 4.77 13.15
CA PRO A 39 16.17 4.04 13.82
C PRO A 39 16.42 2.54 13.67
N THR A 40 16.34 1.80 14.77
CA THR A 40 16.52 0.35 14.77
C THR A 40 15.28 -0.29 14.13
N MET A 41 15.49 -0.91 12.97
CA MET A 41 14.46 -1.74 12.33
C MET A 41 14.11 -2.95 13.21
N PRO A 42 12.86 -3.42 13.22
CA PRO A 42 12.44 -4.59 14.01
C PRO A 42 13.28 -5.86 13.80
N TYR A 43 14.02 -5.94 12.71
CA TYR A 43 14.85 -7.08 12.32
C TYR A 43 16.31 -6.69 12.08
N ALA A 44 16.82 -5.61 12.70
CA ALA A 44 18.16 -5.08 12.45
C ALA A 44 19.28 -6.08 12.73
N ASP A 45 19.08 -7.01 13.64
CA ASP A 45 20.02 -8.06 14.04
C ASP A 45 19.87 -9.37 13.25
N MET A 46 18.91 -9.44 12.32
CA MET A 46 18.69 -10.64 11.51
C MET A 46 19.62 -10.68 10.29
N PRO A 47 20.09 -11.89 9.89
CA PRO A 47 20.71 -12.04 8.59
C PRO A 47 19.82 -11.51 7.47
N PRO A 48 20.34 -10.77 6.47
CA PRO A 48 19.51 -10.19 5.41
C PRO A 48 18.60 -11.19 4.69
N ALA A 49 19.05 -12.44 4.58
CA ALA A 49 18.26 -13.52 3.98
C ALA A 49 17.07 -13.97 4.84
N ALA A 50 17.10 -13.74 6.15
CA ALA A 50 16.06 -14.14 7.07
C ALA A 50 15.07 -13.01 7.40
N VAL A 51 15.34 -11.78 6.96
CA VAL A 51 14.42 -10.64 7.21
C VAL A 51 13.12 -10.83 6.42
N PRO A 52 11.96 -10.95 7.07
CA PRO A 52 10.68 -11.23 6.41
C PRO A 52 10.34 -10.23 5.32
N TYR A 53 10.61 -8.95 5.57
CA TYR A 53 10.33 -7.84 4.65
C TYR A 53 11.59 -7.28 4.02
N GLY A 54 12.65 -8.06 3.95
CA GLY A 54 13.86 -7.66 3.25
C GLY A 54 13.54 -7.31 1.80
N ARG A 55 14.34 -6.42 1.22
CA ARG A 55 14.17 -6.05 -0.17
C ARG A 55 14.40 -7.27 -1.04
N TYR A 56 13.38 -7.74 -1.70
CA TYR A 56 13.43 -8.87 -2.61
C TYR A 56 14.02 -8.47 -3.96
N ARG A 57 13.83 -7.21 -4.35
CA ARG A 57 14.34 -6.66 -5.61
C ARG A 57 15.20 -5.45 -5.29
N LYS A 58 16.20 -5.20 -6.14
CA LYS A 58 16.85 -3.89 -6.15
C LYS A 58 15.76 -2.83 -6.25
N PRO A 59 15.86 -1.73 -5.48
CA PRO A 59 14.93 -0.62 -5.61
C PRO A 59 14.74 -0.33 -7.09
N TYR A 60 13.49 -0.07 -7.49
CA TYR A 60 13.11 0.10 -8.89
C TYR A 60 14.02 1.10 -9.59
N LYS A 61 14.59 2.03 -8.82
CA LYS A 61 15.72 2.84 -9.28
C LYS A 61 16.43 3.56 -8.16
N GLU A 62 17.70 3.33 -8.12
CA GLU A 62 18.69 4.09 -7.38
C GLU A 62 18.73 5.58 -7.81
N TRP A 63 18.12 5.93 -8.95
CA TRP A 63 18.12 7.27 -9.52
C TRP A 63 16.84 8.10 -9.30
N PHE A 64 15.78 7.56 -8.70
CA PHE A 64 14.64 8.39 -8.37
C PHE A 64 14.83 9.18 -7.09
N VAL A 65 15.44 8.57 -6.09
CA VAL A 65 15.70 9.19 -4.80
C VAL A 65 16.91 8.53 -4.18
N ASP A 66 17.82 9.31 -3.61
CA ASP A 66 18.90 8.79 -2.79
C ASP A 66 18.27 7.94 -1.66
N PRO A 67 18.69 6.67 -1.50
CA PRO A 67 18.19 5.82 -0.43
C PRO A 67 18.36 6.38 0.97
N SER A 68 19.32 7.26 1.17
CA SER A 68 19.58 7.91 2.46
C SER A 68 18.69 9.13 2.70
N THR A 69 18.11 9.68 1.64
CA THR A 69 17.29 10.88 1.67
C THR A 69 16.00 10.64 0.93
N LEU A 70 15.01 10.04 1.57
CA LEU A 70 13.63 10.04 1.07
C LEU A 70 13.09 11.47 1.14
N ASP A 71 13.71 12.36 0.38
CA ASP A 71 13.33 13.75 0.39
C ASP A 71 12.88 14.21 -0.99
N TYR A 72 12.04 15.21 -1.02
CA TYR A 72 11.61 15.88 -2.22
C TYR A 72 12.29 17.24 -2.31
N ASN A 73 12.27 17.82 -3.48
CA ASN A 73 12.77 19.17 -3.68
C ASN A 73 12.15 20.14 -2.66
N GLY A 74 12.98 20.84 -1.88
CA GLY A 74 12.54 21.77 -0.85
C GLY A 74 11.61 22.88 -1.34
N ALA A 75 11.60 23.18 -2.64
CA ALA A 75 10.69 24.15 -3.24
C ALA A 75 9.20 23.87 -2.96
N ALA A 76 8.82 22.61 -2.77
CA ALA A 76 7.44 22.27 -2.42
C ALA A 76 7.00 22.89 -1.09
N ARG A 77 7.91 23.00 -0.11
CA ARG A 77 7.63 23.63 1.21
C ARG A 77 7.53 25.14 1.14
N GLU A 78 8.11 25.74 0.10
CA GLU A 78 8.16 27.20 -0.09
C GLU A 78 7.01 27.70 -0.96
N ARG A 79 6.20 26.81 -1.54
CA ARG A 79 5.06 27.21 -2.35
C ARG A 79 4.07 28.03 -1.55
N SER A 80 3.55 29.05 -2.21
CA SER A 80 2.42 29.81 -1.69
C SER A 80 1.17 28.92 -1.72
N ASP A 81 0.45 28.92 -0.62
CA ASP A 81 -0.85 28.26 -0.46
C ASP A 81 -2.01 29.30 -0.39
N VAL A 82 -1.75 30.53 -0.90
CA VAL A 82 -2.75 31.62 -0.88
C VAL A 82 -4.05 31.20 -1.54
N GLU A 83 -3.99 30.62 -2.74
CA GLU A 83 -5.18 30.13 -3.46
C GLU A 83 -5.95 29.08 -2.65
N LEU A 84 -5.26 28.16 -2.01
CA LEU A 84 -5.86 27.12 -1.16
C LEU A 84 -6.52 27.74 0.10
N ASN A 85 -5.90 28.79 0.64
CA ASN A 85 -6.44 29.49 1.82
C ASN A 85 -7.70 30.31 1.49
N GLU A 86 -7.91 30.70 0.25
CA GLU A 86 -9.09 31.44 -0.20
C GLU A 86 -10.32 30.53 -0.41
N LEU A 87 -10.11 29.21 -0.52
CA LEU A 87 -11.20 28.25 -0.69
C LEU A 87 -12.08 28.20 0.57
N LYS A 88 -13.37 27.94 0.37
CA LYS A 88 -14.35 27.78 1.47
C LYS A 88 -14.27 26.41 2.12
N THR A 89 -13.65 25.48 1.47
CA THR A 89 -13.48 24.09 1.91
C THR A 89 -12.00 23.70 1.86
N VAL A 90 -11.60 22.70 2.63
CA VAL A 90 -10.31 22.02 2.48
C VAL A 90 -10.56 20.74 1.72
N ASN A 91 -10.07 20.69 0.50
CA ASN A 91 -10.38 19.63 -0.46
C ASN A 91 -9.38 18.49 -0.36
N ILE A 92 -9.87 17.26 -0.30
CA ILE A 92 -9.10 16.02 -0.31
C ILE A 92 -9.64 15.14 -1.44
N GLY A 93 -8.75 14.68 -2.32
CA GLY A 93 -9.12 13.78 -3.41
C GLY A 93 -9.33 12.35 -2.91
N PHE A 94 -10.25 11.66 -3.54
CA PHE A 94 -10.44 10.21 -3.44
C PHE A 94 -10.37 9.62 -4.84
N LEU A 95 -9.60 8.54 -4.99
CA LEU A 95 -9.55 7.77 -6.23
C LEU A 95 -9.70 6.28 -5.89
N GLY A 96 -10.68 5.62 -6.50
CA GLY A 96 -10.91 4.20 -6.29
C GLY A 96 -11.88 3.63 -7.33
N PRO A 97 -11.90 2.29 -7.50
CA PRO A 97 -12.81 1.64 -8.44
C PRO A 97 -14.25 1.72 -7.91
N LEU A 98 -15.08 2.53 -8.55
CA LEU A 98 -16.47 2.75 -8.12
C LEU A 98 -17.48 2.24 -9.15
N ASP A 99 -17.08 2.03 -10.40
CA ASP A 99 -17.94 1.47 -11.45
C ASP A 99 -18.42 0.07 -11.06
N ALA A 100 -19.73 -0.14 -11.07
CA ALA A 100 -20.35 -1.41 -10.66
C ALA A 100 -19.91 -2.61 -11.51
N ASP A 101 -19.47 -2.38 -12.74
CA ASP A 101 -18.94 -3.43 -13.62
C ASP A 101 -17.48 -3.78 -13.33
N ASN A 102 -16.80 -2.99 -12.50
CA ASN A 102 -15.44 -3.27 -12.06
C ASN A 102 -15.44 -4.32 -10.93
N VAL A 103 -14.72 -5.41 -11.13
CA VAL A 103 -14.61 -6.51 -10.15
C VAL A 103 -14.04 -6.08 -8.78
N ASP A 104 -13.30 -4.99 -8.74
CA ASP A 104 -12.73 -4.42 -7.51
C ASP A 104 -13.62 -3.31 -6.89
N SER A 105 -14.78 -3.01 -7.49
CA SER A 105 -15.72 -1.99 -7.01
C SER A 105 -16.18 -2.19 -5.55
N PRO A 106 -16.44 -3.40 -5.05
CA PRO A 106 -16.79 -3.57 -3.65
C PRO A 106 -15.72 -3.02 -2.69
N TYR A 107 -14.46 -3.15 -3.04
CA TYR A 107 -13.34 -2.62 -2.24
C TYR A 107 -13.26 -1.09 -2.32
N GLY A 108 -13.44 -0.52 -3.53
CA GLY A 108 -13.47 0.92 -3.73
C GLY A 108 -14.62 1.61 -2.99
N VAL A 109 -15.81 1.03 -3.02
CA VAL A 109 -16.98 1.52 -2.27
C VAL A 109 -16.74 1.47 -0.77
N ALA A 110 -16.15 0.39 -0.27
CA ALA A 110 -15.80 0.27 1.16
C ALA A 110 -14.79 1.35 1.59
N MET A 111 -13.75 1.60 0.77
CA MET A 111 -12.79 2.70 0.97
C MET A 111 -13.47 4.06 1.02
N LEU A 112 -14.37 4.33 0.06
CA LEU A 112 -15.11 5.60 -0.01
C LEU A 112 -15.93 5.80 1.26
N HIS A 113 -16.65 4.78 1.71
CA HIS A 113 -17.44 4.86 2.93
C HIS A 113 -16.57 5.15 4.17
N GLY A 114 -15.43 4.47 4.31
CA GLY A 114 -14.48 4.72 5.41
C GLY A 114 -13.95 6.15 5.38
N SER A 115 -13.53 6.63 4.19
CA SER A 115 -13.03 8.00 3.99
C SER A 115 -14.09 9.05 4.30
N GLN A 116 -15.32 8.87 3.78
CA GLN A 116 -16.43 9.77 4.01
C GLN A 116 -16.79 9.89 5.50
N MET A 117 -16.78 8.75 6.21
CA MET A 117 -17.04 8.76 7.65
C MET A 117 -16.00 9.55 8.43
N ALA A 118 -14.72 9.43 8.09
CA ALA A 118 -13.64 10.19 8.71
C ALA A 118 -13.77 11.71 8.44
N VAL A 119 -14.10 12.09 7.20
CA VAL A 119 -14.33 13.49 6.80
C VAL A 119 -15.50 14.09 7.56
N ASP A 120 -16.63 13.38 7.63
CA ASP A 120 -17.81 13.91 8.33
C ASP A 120 -17.58 14.05 9.83
N GLU A 121 -16.88 13.11 10.44
CA GLU A 121 -16.52 13.22 11.85
C GLU A 121 -15.54 14.39 12.11
N ALA A 122 -14.62 14.66 11.19
CA ALA A 122 -13.74 15.83 11.27
C ALA A 122 -14.54 17.13 11.13
N ASN A 123 -15.50 17.18 10.22
CA ASN A 123 -16.38 18.32 10.03
C ASN A 123 -17.28 18.57 11.24
N ALA A 124 -17.79 17.52 11.86
CA ALA A 124 -18.56 17.63 13.11
C ALA A 124 -17.73 18.20 14.27
N ARG A 125 -16.39 18.06 14.22
CA ARG A 125 -15.45 18.67 15.18
C ARG A 125 -15.00 20.09 14.79
N GLY A 126 -15.55 20.69 13.71
CA GLY A 126 -15.26 22.05 13.27
C GLY A 126 -14.32 22.18 12.06
N GLY A 127 -13.92 21.07 11.44
CA GLY A 127 -13.09 21.09 10.24
C GLY A 127 -11.65 21.57 10.48
N TYR A 128 -11.13 22.38 9.53
CA TYR A 128 -9.84 23.04 9.60
C TYR A 128 -10.05 24.57 9.65
N ASP A 129 -9.70 25.19 10.76
CA ASP A 129 -9.90 26.64 10.98
C ASP A 129 -11.33 27.12 10.63
N GLY A 130 -12.34 26.30 10.97
CA GLY A 130 -13.74 26.59 10.66
C GLY A 130 -14.18 26.26 9.23
N LYS A 131 -13.28 25.81 8.36
CA LYS A 131 -13.59 25.35 7.01
C LYS A 131 -13.88 23.84 7.03
N PRO A 132 -14.97 23.39 6.41
CA PRO A 132 -15.21 21.97 6.31
C PRO A 132 -14.22 21.31 5.31
N PHE A 133 -13.87 20.06 5.60
CA PHE A 133 -13.23 19.21 4.61
C PHE A 133 -14.27 18.78 3.57
N ALA A 134 -13.86 18.74 2.31
CA ALA A 134 -14.63 18.19 1.19
C ALA A 134 -13.87 17.03 0.57
N LEU A 135 -14.58 15.94 0.28
CA LEU A 135 -14.04 14.78 -0.40
C LEU A 135 -14.43 14.85 -1.87
N ASN A 136 -13.44 15.07 -2.75
CA ASN A 136 -13.63 15.05 -4.21
C ASN A 136 -13.42 13.62 -4.71
N VAL A 137 -14.50 13.01 -5.19
CA VAL A 137 -14.54 11.58 -5.52
C VAL A 137 -14.34 11.39 -7.01
N HIS A 138 -13.32 10.60 -7.37
CA HIS A 138 -13.02 10.19 -8.73
C HIS A 138 -13.05 8.67 -8.84
N ASP A 139 -13.56 8.17 -9.97
CA ASP A 139 -13.53 6.75 -10.29
C ASP A 139 -12.19 6.38 -10.92
N ASP A 140 -11.59 5.32 -10.41
CA ASP A 140 -10.41 4.69 -10.97
C ASP A 140 -10.83 3.75 -12.12
N LEU A 141 -11.17 4.35 -13.24
CA LEU A 141 -11.51 3.60 -14.45
C LEU A 141 -10.31 2.74 -14.88
N PRO A 142 -10.52 1.49 -15.32
CA PRO A 142 -9.46 0.57 -15.69
C PRO A 142 -8.70 0.97 -16.96
N LEU A 143 -8.75 2.24 -17.33
CA LEU A 143 -8.08 2.83 -18.48
C LEU A 143 -6.80 3.54 -18.05
N TRP A 144 -5.69 3.15 -18.63
CA TRP A 144 -4.35 3.60 -18.26
C TRP A 144 -4.17 5.12 -18.14
N GLY A 145 -4.94 5.93 -18.87
CA GLY A 145 -4.89 7.40 -18.81
C GLY A 145 -5.85 8.03 -17.80
N ALA A 146 -6.88 7.33 -17.36
CA ALA A 146 -7.96 7.91 -16.55
C ALA A 146 -7.48 8.32 -15.17
N SER A 147 -6.74 7.46 -14.46
CA SER A 147 -6.18 7.77 -13.13
C SER A 147 -5.24 8.98 -13.18
N SER A 148 -4.41 9.11 -14.23
CA SER A 148 -3.56 10.30 -14.39
C SER A 148 -4.35 11.58 -14.57
N MET A 149 -5.43 11.53 -15.36
CA MET A 149 -6.30 12.69 -15.59
C MET A 149 -7.06 13.07 -14.32
N ALA A 150 -7.56 12.10 -13.58
CA ALA A 150 -8.21 12.34 -12.29
C ALA A 150 -7.29 13.11 -11.33
N ILE A 151 -6.01 12.72 -11.23
CA ILE A 151 -5.06 13.42 -10.36
C ILE A 151 -4.74 14.83 -10.87
N VAL A 152 -4.68 15.04 -12.19
CA VAL A 152 -4.55 16.39 -12.76
C VAL A 152 -5.76 17.24 -12.39
N ASP A 153 -6.96 16.70 -12.49
CA ASP A 153 -8.19 17.39 -12.09
C ASP A 153 -8.22 17.70 -10.60
N MET A 154 -7.83 16.76 -9.74
CA MET A 154 -7.67 16.98 -8.29
C MET A 154 -6.76 18.18 -7.98
N VAL A 155 -5.64 18.31 -8.71
CA VAL A 155 -4.67 19.37 -8.44
C VAL A 155 -5.11 20.72 -8.97
N TYR A 156 -5.63 20.77 -10.21
CA TYR A 156 -5.84 22.03 -10.96
C TYR A 156 -7.30 22.49 -11.01
N LYS A 157 -8.26 21.59 -10.83
CA LYS A 157 -9.69 21.94 -10.81
C LYS A 157 -10.25 21.90 -9.39
N ASP A 158 -9.97 20.82 -8.67
CA ASP A 158 -10.54 20.58 -7.35
C ASP A 158 -9.69 21.21 -6.24
N HIS A 159 -8.44 21.58 -6.57
CA HIS A 159 -7.48 22.17 -5.62
C HIS A 159 -7.25 21.29 -4.37
N ASP A 160 -7.18 19.99 -4.54
CA ASP A 160 -6.95 19.05 -3.45
C ASP A 160 -5.56 19.26 -2.83
N VAL A 161 -5.50 19.23 -1.50
CA VAL A 161 -4.25 19.38 -0.74
C VAL A 161 -3.55 18.04 -0.49
N ALA A 162 -4.30 16.94 -0.58
CA ALA A 162 -3.83 15.57 -0.48
C ALA A 162 -4.86 14.65 -1.15
N MET A 163 -4.51 13.39 -1.37
CA MET A 163 -5.46 12.39 -1.88
C MET A 163 -5.35 11.06 -1.15
N LEU A 164 -6.42 10.27 -1.21
CA LEU A 164 -6.46 8.88 -0.80
C LEU A 164 -6.80 8.03 -2.02
N GLY A 165 -6.08 6.97 -2.24
CA GLY A 165 -6.25 6.04 -3.36
C GLY A 165 -5.59 4.71 -3.03
N SER A 166 -5.47 3.81 -3.91
CA SER A 166 -6.41 3.19 -4.84
C SER A 166 -6.28 1.67 -4.65
N VAL A 167 -7.19 0.87 -5.19
CA VAL A 167 -7.17 -0.61 -5.04
C VAL A 167 -6.28 -1.26 -6.08
N ASP A 168 -6.37 -0.81 -7.34
CA ASP A 168 -5.64 -1.44 -8.44
C ASP A 168 -4.16 -1.08 -8.44
N SER A 169 -3.32 -2.12 -8.46
CA SER A 169 -1.87 -1.94 -8.42
C SER A 169 -1.29 -1.19 -9.64
N ALA A 170 -1.90 -1.31 -10.81
CA ALA A 170 -1.43 -0.61 -12.00
C ALA A 170 -1.77 0.88 -11.93
N SER A 171 -2.99 1.21 -11.54
CA SER A 171 -3.45 2.57 -11.30
C SER A 171 -2.63 3.25 -10.20
N THR A 172 -2.41 2.60 -9.08
CA THR A 172 -1.57 3.14 -7.98
C THR A 172 -0.16 3.50 -8.44
N HIS A 173 0.45 2.71 -9.33
CA HIS A 173 1.75 3.08 -9.90
C HIS A 173 1.71 4.33 -10.78
N ILE A 174 0.60 4.56 -11.48
CA ILE A 174 0.38 5.80 -12.25
C ILE A 174 0.19 6.97 -11.30
N GLU A 175 -0.64 6.79 -10.27
CA GLU A 175 -0.89 7.77 -9.23
C GLU A 175 0.41 8.25 -8.57
N VAL A 176 1.23 7.33 -8.09
CA VAL A 176 2.51 7.64 -7.44
C VAL A 176 3.46 8.40 -8.37
N ARG A 177 3.45 8.14 -9.68
CA ARG A 177 4.25 8.89 -10.66
C ARG A 177 3.68 10.28 -10.95
N ALA A 178 2.36 10.39 -11.01
CA ALA A 178 1.68 11.66 -11.20
C ALA A 178 1.89 12.56 -9.97
N THR A 179 1.74 12.02 -8.77
CA THR A 179 1.94 12.78 -7.53
C THR A 179 3.39 13.26 -7.35
N LEU A 180 4.38 12.54 -7.88
CA LEU A 180 5.77 13.03 -7.90
C LEU A 180 5.91 14.35 -8.65
N LYS A 181 5.23 14.52 -9.78
CA LYS A 181 5.30 15.74 -10.60
C LYS A 181 4.37 16.84 -10.08
N LEU A 182 3.22 16.46 -9.56
CA LEU A 182 2.20 17.38 -9.10
C LEU A 182 2.38 17.74 -7.62
N GLU A 183 3.31 17.06 -6.93
CA GLU A 183 3.63 17.25 -5.52
C GLU A 183 2.37 17.17 -4.64
N LEU A 184 1.57 16.12 -4.87
CA LEU A 184 0.35 15.83 -4.14
C LEU A 184 0.60 14.68 -3.16
N PRO A 185 0.48 14.86 -1.83
CA PRO A 185 0.55 13.76 -0.88
C PRO A 185 -0.52 12.70 -1.16
N ILE A 186 -0.10 11.43 -1.24
CA ILE A 186 -1.01 10.30 -1.39
C ILE A 186 -0.95 9.40 -0.16
N MET A 187 -2.10 9.09 0.39
CA MET A 187 -2.33 8.02 1.35
C MET A 187 -2.90 6.83 0.60
N ASP A 188 -2.08 5.82 0.35
CA ASP A 188 -2.51 4.56 -0.23
C ASP A 188 -3.02 3.64 0.88
N THR A 189 -4.28 3.24 0.79
CA THR A 189 -4.98 2.50 1.85
C THR A 189 -5.48 1.14 1.41
N ALA A 190 -5.10 0.67 0.22
CA ALA A 190 -5.73 -0.51 -0.35
C ALA A 190 -4.86 -1.36 -1.27
N THR A 191 -3.84 -0.81 -1.92
CA THR A 191 -3.01 -1.61 -2.83
C THR A 191 -2.20 -2.67 -2.08
N ASN A 192 -2.05 -3.83 -2.70
CA ASN A 192 -1.21 -4.89 -2.14
C ASN A 192 0.20 -4.90 -2.75
N ASP A 193 0.45 -4.13 -3.81
CA ASP A 193 1.73 -4.16 -4.55
C ASP A 193 2.86 -3.51 -3.74
N PRO A 194 3.84 -4.28 -3.23
CA PRO A 194 4.92 -3.73 -2.43
C PRO A 194 5.85 -2.81 -3.22
N THR A 195 5.79 -2.87 -4.56
CA THR A 195 6.69 -2.08 -5.40
C THR A 195 6.31 -0.60 -5.43
N VAL A 196 5.11 -0.23 -5.00
CA VAL A 196 4.71 1.20 -4.91
C VAL A 196 5.59 1.96 -3.91
N THR A 197 5.84 1.38 -2.73
CA THR A 197 6.74 1.98 -1.73
C THR A 197 8.21 1.76 -2.05
N GLN A 198 8.56 0.72 -2.82
CA GLN A 198 9.93 0.47 -3.30
C GLN A 198 10.40 1.52 -4.32
N THR A 199 9.50 2.25 -4.96
CA THR A 199 9.85 3.40 -5.80
C THR A 199 10.54 4.49 -5.00
N ARG A 200 10.28 4.58 -3.69
CA ARG A 200 10.74 5.63 -2.78
C ARG A 200 10.37 7.03 -3.23
N ILE A 201 9.24 7.15 -3.91
CA ILE A 201 8.68 8.45 -4.23
C ILE A 201 8.20 9.09 -2.92
N PRO A 202 8.69 10.28 -2.57
CA PRO A 202 8.53 10.84 -1.22
C PRO A 202 7.13 11.38 -0.93
N TRP A 203 6.20 11.25 -1.87
CA TRP A 203 4.82 11.73 -1.77
C TRP A 203 3.82 10.66 -1.33
N LEU A 204 4.31 9.45 -1.02
CA LEU A 204 3.48 8.30 -0.70
C LEU A 204 3.63 7.90 0.78
N MET A 205 2.49 7.65 1.44
CA MET A 205 2.38 6.84 2.64
C MET A 205 1.42 5.69 2.37
N HIS A 206 1.77 4.48 2.80
CA HIS A 206 1.01 3.25 2.56
C HIS A 206 0.67 2.58 3.89
N ASN A 207 -0.60 2.54 4.25
CA ASN A 207 -1.03 1.98 5.53
C ASN A 207 -1.63 0.57 5.44
N PHE A 208 -1.97 0.07 4.25
CA PHE A 208 -2.52 -1.27 4.06
C PHE A 208 -1.42 -2.34 4.08
N PRO A 209 -1.68 -3.57 4.54
CA PRO A 209 -0.72 -4.67 4.45
C PRO A 209 -0.44 -5.07 3.00
N ASP A 210 0.83 -5.05 2.59
CA ASP A 210 1.24 -5.41 1.24
C ASP A 210 1.54 -6.91 1.07
N ASP A 211 1.82 -7.31 -0.16
CA ASP A 211 2.08 -8.70 -0.53
C ASP A 211 3.37 -9.27 0.09
N ARG A 212 4.32 -8.43 0.58
CA ARG A 212 5.49 -8.93 1.32
C ARG A 212 5.06 -9.57 2.65
N GLN A 213 4.13 -8.91 3.35
CA GLN A 213 3.59 -9.43 4.60
C GLN A 213 2.79 -10.70 4.34
N GLN A 214 1.90 -10.67 3.34
CA GLN A 214 1.06 -11.79 2.97
C GLN A 214 1.87 -12.98 2.46
N GLY A 215 2.79 -12.73 1.54
CA GLY A 215 3.64 -13.77 0.95
C GLY A 215 4.54 -14.44 1.99
N TYR A 216 5.08 -13.65 2.95
CA TYR A 216 5.84 -14.21 4.05
C TYR A 216 4.96 -15.08 4.96
N ALA A 217 3.84 -14.55 5.42
CA ALA A 217 2.94 -15.27 6.31
C ALA A 217 2.47 -16.59 5.69
N LEU A 218 2.05 -16.56 4.42
CA LEU A 218 1.63 -17.76 3.70
C LEU A 218 2.78 -18.75 3.50
N ALA A 219 3.95 -18.29 3.07
CA ALA A 219 5.08 -19.18 2.83
C ALA A 219 5.54 -19.86 4.14
N ASP A 220 5.68 -19.09 5.22
CA ASP A 220 6.04 -19.66 6.54
C ASP A 220 4.99 -20.66 7.01
N TYR A 221 3.70 -20.30 6.94
CA TYR A 221 2.61 -21.19 7.34
C TYR A 221 2.60 -22.49 6.52
N ILE A 222 2.70 -22.39 5.20
CA ILE A 222 2.63 -23.54 4.28
C ILE A 222 3.83 -24.47 4.45
N PHE A 223 5.04 -23.92 4.41
CA PHE A 223 6.26 -24.73 4.35
C PHE A 223 6.78 -25.13 5.75
N ASN A 224 6.82 -24.17 6.70
CA ASN A 224 7.40 -24.42 8.01
C ASN A 224 6.39 -24.99 9.01
N GLN A 225 5.11 -24.56 8.96
CA GLN A 225 4.11 -25.01 9.96
C GLN A 225 3.29 -26.20 9.44
N ARG A 226 2.92 -26.22 8.16
CA ARG A 226 2.14 -27.31 7.55
C ARG A 226 3.01 -28.36 6.87
N HIS A 227 4.32 -28.10 6.69
CA HIS A 227 5.31 -29.01 6.12
C HIS A 227 4.98 -29.51 4.71
N LEU A 228 4.24 -28.70 3.92
CA LEU A 228 3.97 -29.04 2.52
C LEU A 228 5.24 -28.89 1.68
N LYS A 229 5.36 -29.71 0.62
CA LYS A 229 6.59 -29.76 -0.19
C LYS A 229 6.35 -29.48 -1.67
N ARG A 230 5.17 -29.77 -2.17
CA ARG A 230 4.83 -29.71 -3.59
C ARG A 230 3.72 -28.69 -3.83
N VAL A 231 4.02 -27.42 -3.52
CA VAL A 231 3.05 -26.34 -3.58
C VAL A 231 2.98 -25.76 -4.99
N GLY A 232 1.76 -25.67 -5.52
CA GLY A 232 1.47 -24.94 -6.76
C GLY A 232 0.86 -23.58 -6.47
N ILE A 233 0.97 -22.65 -7.43
CA ILE A 233 0.29 -21.37 -7.39
C ILE A 233 -0.58 -21.18 -8.63
N LEU A 234 -1.79 -20.67 -8.43
CA LEU A 234 -2.73 -20.24 -9.44
C LEU A 234 -3.02 -18.76 -9.25
N GLN A 235 -2.63 -17.92 -10.21
CA GLN A 235 -2.70 -16.48 -10.10
C GLN A 235 -3.48 -15.83 -11.23
N VAL A 236 -4.15 -14.71 -10.95
CA VAL A 236 -4.71 -13.86 -11.99
C VAL A 236 -3.59 -13.15 -12.76
N ASN A 237 -3.69 -13.14 -14.09
CA ASN A 237 -2.67 -12.54 -14.97
C ASN A 237 -2.88 -11.01 -15.11
N ASN A 238 -2.85 -10.30 -14.02
CA ASN A 238 -2.75 -8.86 -13.97
C ASN A 238 -1.56 -8.44 -13.08
N ARG A 239 -1.39 -7.15 -12.79
CA ARG A 239 -0.27 -6.69 -11.98
C ARG A 239 -0.34 -7.23 -10.55
N TYR A 240 -1.51 -7.23 -9.94
CA TYR A 240 -1.74 -7.79 -8.61
C TYR A 240 -1.31 -9.25 -8.50
N GLY A 241 -1.81 -10.12 -9.37
CA GLY A 241 -1.48 -11.55 -9.33
C GLY A 241 0.01 -11.81 -9.56
N ARG A 242 0.62 -11.12 -10.53
CA ARG A 242 2.05 -11.29 -10.81
C ARG A 242 2.94 -10.79 -9.67
N ALA A 243 2.64 -9.62 -9.08
CA ALA A 243 3.43 -9.08 -7.97
C ALA A 243 3.35 -9.98 -6.74
N GLY A 244 2.16 -10.41 -6.37
CA GLY A 244 1.96 -11.31 -5.24
C GLY A 244 2.62 -12.68 -5.42
N LYS A 245 2.47 -13.28 -6.60
CA LYS A 245 3.19 -14.52 -6.94
C LYS A 245 4.70 -14.36 -6.81
N ASP A 246 5.26 -13.29 -7.38
CA ASP A 246 6.70 -13.03 -7.32
C ASP A 246 7.20 -12.94 -5.87
N VAL A 247 6.46 -12.25 -5.02
CA VAL A 247 6.80 -12.12 -3.59
C VAL A 247 6.69 -13.47 -2.86
N PHE A 248 5.63 -14.23 -3.12
CA PHE A 248 5.48 -15.57 -2.53
C PHE A 248 6.63 -16.50 -2.92
N PHE A 249 7.00 -16.55 -4.21
CA PHE A 249 8.12 -17.35 -4.70
C PHE A 249 9.46 -16.92 -4.09
N GLU A 250 9.69 -15.62 -4.01
CA GLU A 250 10.92 -15.08 -3.42
C GLU A 250 11.01 -15.44 -1.95
N THR A 251 9.92 -15.27 -1.20
CA THR A 251 9.89 -15.64 0.22
C THR A 251 10.09 -17.13 0.42
N ALA A 252 9.42 -17.98 -0.36
CA ALA A 252 9.61 -19.42 -0.29
C ALA A 252 11.08 -19.80 -0.49
N ARG A 253 11.75 -19.23 -1.51
CA ARG A 253 13.19 -19.44 -1.74
C ARG A 253 14.06 -19.02 -0.57
N ARG A 254 13.74 -17.88 0.08
CA ARG A 254 14.51 -17.38 1.23
C ARG A 254 14.42 -18.27 2.45
N ILE A 255 13.30 -18.96 2.64
CA ILE A 255 13.12 -19.95 3.71
C ILE A 255 13.48 -21.39 3.27
N GLY A 256 14.15 -21.55 2.12
CA GLY A 256 14.69 -22.82 1.65
C GLY A 256 13.71 -23.70 0.87
N HIS A 257 12.61 -23.14 0.37
CA HIS A 257 11.60 -23.89 -0.37
C HIS A 257 11.38 -23.28 -1.77
N GLN A 258 10.76 -24.06 -2.65
CA GLN A 258 10.39 -23.59 -3.98
C GLN A 258 9.04 -24.18 -4.39
N PRO A 259 8.07 -23.34 -4.77
CA PRO A 259 6.86 -23.82 -5.44
C PRO A 259 7.20 -24.57 -6.72
N ILE A 260 6.47 -25.66 -7.00
CA ILE A 260 6.83 -26.58 -8.07
C ILE A 260 6.19 -26.27 -9.42
N VAL A 261 5.07 -25.53 -9.40
CA VAL A 261 4.32 -25.16 -10.60
C VAL A 261 3.64 -23.82 -10.43
N GLU A 262 3.71 -23.01 -11.47
CA GLU A 262 3.03 -21.75 -11.63
C GLU A 262 2.02 -21.84 -12.77
N VAL A 263 0.78 -21.49 -12.50
CA VAL A 263 -0.29 -21.42 -13.49
C VAL A 263 -0.98 -20.08 -13.36
N TRP A 264 -1.42 -19.51 -14.48
CA TRP A 264 -2.12 -18.26 -14.49
C TRP A 264 -3.46 -18.36 -15.26
N PHE A 265 -4.36 -17.39 -15.00
CA PHE A 265 -5.62 -17.24 -15.69
C PHE A 265 -5.88 -15.76 -16.03
N ALA A 266 -6.65 -15.51 -17.08
CA ALA A 266 -7.04 -14.16 -17.45
C ALA A 266 -8.06 -13.59 -16.45
N PRO A 267 -8.12 -12.25 -16.24
CA PRO A 267 -9.02 -11.65 -15.24
C PRO A 267 -10.50 -12.01 -15.39
N ASP A 268 -10.95 -12.25 -16.62
CA ASP A 268 -12.31 -12.61 -17.01
C ASP A 268 -12.58 -14.12 -17.08
N THR A 269 -11.61 -14.95 -16.68
CA THR A 269 -11.74 -16.42 -16.69
C THR A 269 -12.83 -16.86 -15.72
N THR A 270 -13.74 -17.70 -16.21
CA THR A 270 -14.81 -18.33 -15.43
C THR A 270 -14.69 -19.87 -15.38
N ASP A 271 -14.03 -20.47 -16.36
CA ASP A 271 -13.70 -21.89 -16.40
C ASP A 271 -12.22 -22.11 -16.16
N PHE A 272 -11.88 -22.77 -15.05
CA PHE A 272 -10.53 -23.05 -14.60
C PHE A 272 -10.08 -24.49 -14.85
N SER A 273 -10.84 -25.26 -15.62
CA SER A 273 -10.59 -26.71 -15.83
C SER A 273 -9.19 -26.99 -16.35
N ALA A 274 -8.71 -26.23 -17.34
CA ALA A 274 -7.39 -26.42 -17.93
C ALA A 274 -6.25 -26.13 -16.93
N GLN A 275 -6.41 -25.06 -16.15
CA GLN A 275 -5.45 -24.69 -15.11
C GLN A 275 -5.41 -25.73 -13.98
N LEU A 276 -6.57 -26.18 -13.55
CA LEU A 276 -6.70 -27.21 -12.51
C LEU A 276 -6.16 -28.56 -12.95
N GLU A 277 -6.35 -28.96 -14.22
CA GLU A 277 -5.76 -30.20 -14.76
C GLU A 277 -4.23 -30.13 -14.79
N THR A 278 -3.66 -28.97 -15.14
CA THR A 278 -2.21 -28.75 -15.07
C THR A 278 -1.68 -28.88 -13.64
N LEU A 279 -2.37 -28.31 -12.66
CA LEU A 279 -2.01 -28.43 -11.25
C LEU A 279 -2.14 -29.86 -10.73
N LYS A 280 -3.22 -30.55 -11.10
CA LYS A 280 -3.50 -31.95 -10.74
C LYS A 280 -2.41 -32.88 -11.28
N SER A 281 -2.08 -32.76 -12.56
CA SER A 281 -1.03 -33.58 -13.21
C SER A 281 0.37 -33.29 -12.65
N SER A 282 0.61 -32.09 -12.12
CA SER A 282 1.86 -31.74 -11.44
C SER A 282 2.02 -32.41 -10.08
N GLY A 283 0.97 -33.06 -9.54
CA GLY A 283 1.02 -33.77 -8.27
C GLY A 283 1.29 -32.86 -7.07
N ILE A 284 0.62 -31.72 -7.01
CA ILE A 284 0.73 -30.78 -5.88
C ILE A 284 0.15 -31.38 -4.60
N ASP A 285 0.70 -31.01 -3.45
CA ASP A 285 0.18 -31.32 -2.10
C ASP A 285 -0.50 -30.09 -1.43
N GLY A 286 -0.42 -28.91 -2.05
CA GLY A 286 -1.10 -27.70 -1.67
C GLY A 286 -1.19 -26.69 -2.80
N LEU A 287 -2.24 -25.88 -2.80
CA LEU A 287 -2.50 -24.84 -3.80
C LEU A 287 -2.55 -23.46 -3.16
N VAL A 288 -1.83 -22.49 -3.71
CA VAL A 288 -1.98 -21.06 -3.38
C VAL A 288 -2.75 -20.38 -4.50
N ILE A 289 -3.82 -19.66 -4.14
CA ILE A 289 -4.60 -18.83 -5.06
C ILE A 289 -4.25 -17.37 -4.82
N TRP A 290 -3.83 -16.68 -5.89
CA TRP A 290 -3.65 -15.23 -5.90
C TRP A 290 -4.64 -14.60 -6.86
N GLY A 291 -5.81 -14.26 -6.35
CA GLY A 291 -6.95 -13.73 -7.09
C GLY A 291 -7.94 -13.07 -6.12
N ASN A 292 -9.03 -12.55 -6.65
CA ASN A 292 -10.10 -11.96 -5.85
C ASN A 292 -11.10 -13.01 -5.34
N ALA A 293 -12.09 -12.57 -4.58
CA ALA A 293 -13.07 -13.43 -3.91
C ALA A 293 -13.88 -14.29 -4.90
N SER A 294 -14.36 -13.71 -5.99
CA SER A 294 -15.18 -14.43 -6.97
C SER A 294 -14.39 -15.51 -7.71
N GLN A 295 -13.15 -15.20 -8.06
CA GLN A 295 -12.23 -16.14 -8.69
C GLN A 295 -11.86 -17.28 -7.74
N ALA A 296 -11.50 -16.96 -6.49
CA ALA A 296 -11.16 -17.97 -5.48
C ALA A 296 -12.35 -18.91 -5.21
N GLY A 297 -13.55 -18.37 -5.09
CA GLY A 297 -14.77 -19.16 -4.92
C GLY A 297 -15.03 -20.11 -6.08
N SER A 298 -14.88 -19.63 -7.32
CA SER A 298 -15.08 -20.43 -8.54
C SER A 298 -14.01 -21.51 -8.69
N ILE A 299 -12.74 -21.19 -8.42
CA ILE A 299 -11.62 -22.14 -8.45
C ILE A 299 -11.85 -23.26 -7.42
N LEU A 300 -12.23 -22.93 -6.17
CA LEU A 300 -12.51 -23.92 -5.12
C LEU A 300 -13.64 -24.87 -5.54
N LYS A 301 -14.73 -24.31 -6.06
CA LYS A 301 -15.89 -25.09 -6.51
C LYS A 301 -15.49 -26.09 -7.61
N GLN A 302 -14.78 -25.63 -8.64
CA GLN A 302 -14.35 -26.48 -9.74
C GLN A 302 -13.26 -27.49 -9.32
N MET A 303 -12.32 -27.08 -8.48
CA MET A 303 -11.30 -27.95 -7.92
C MET A 303 -11.89 -29.17 -7.20
N ARG A 304 -12.86 -28.94 -6.31
CA ARG A 304 -13.53 -30.01 -5.59
C ARG A 304 -14.39 -30.90 -6.50
N ALA A 305 -15.04 -30.31 -7.50
CA ALA A 305 -15.77 -31.07 -8.52
C ALA A 305 -14.87 -32.00 -9.35
N MET A 306 -13.61 -31.63 -9.58
CA MET A 306 -12.58 -32.45 -10.22
C MET A 306 -11.94 -33.51 -9.29
N GLY A 307 -12.43 -33.64 -8.05
CA GLY A 307 -11.93 -34.58 -7.05
C GLY A 307 -10.61 -34.17 -6.39
N MET A 308 -10.13 -32.96 -6.60
CA MET A 308 -8.92 -32.45 -5.96
C MET A 308 -9.21 -32.01 -4.52
N GLN A 309 -8.54 -32.62 -3.54
CA GLN A 309 -8.79 -32.41 -2.10
C GLN A 309 -7.62 -31.73 -1.38
N GLN A 310 -6.60 -31.29 -2.10
CA GLN A 310 -5.44 -30.62 -1.51
C GLN A 310 -5.89 -29.39 -0.70
N PRO A 311 -5.17 -29.05 0.39
CA PRO A 311 -5.37 -27.81 1.12
C PRO A 311 -5.14 -26.61 0.21
N VAL A 312 -5.97 -25.58 0.39
CA VAL A 312 -5.91 -24.36 -0.40
C VAL A 312 -5.63 -23.17 0.51
N PHE A 313 -4.74 -22.33 0.03
CA PHE A 313 -4.30 -21.09 0.67
C PHE A 313 -4.56 -19.93 -0.29
N ALA A 314 -4.86 -18.74 0.23
CA ALA A 314 -5.14 -17.60 -0.64
C ALA A 314 -4.68 -16.26 -0.05
N SER A 315 -4.51 -15.28 -0.94
CA SER A 315 -4.27 -13.88 -0.59
C SER A 315 -5.48 -13.25 0.11
N SER A 316 -5.30 -12.04 0.64
CA SER A 316 -6.34 -11.33 1.40
C SER A 316 -7.61 -11.03 0.61
N ARG A 317 -7.51 -10.83 -0.71
CA ARG A 317 -8.69 -10.57 -1.56
C ARG A 317 -9.65 -11.78 -1.66
N ALA A 318 -9.22 -12.98 -1.27
CA ALA A 318 -10.09 -14.14 -1.13
C ALA A 318 -10.81 -14.21 0.24
N CYS A 319 -10.42 -13.40 1.22
CA CYS A 319 -11.02 -13.41 2.56
C CYS A 319 -12.31 -12.56 2.60
N TYR A 320 -13.27 -12.93 1.79
CA TYR A 320 -14.54 -12.22 1.66
C TYR A 320 -15.73 -13.19 1.68
N PRO A 321 -16.91 -12.76 2.17
CA PRO A 321 -18.13 -13.59 2.18
C PRO A 321 -18.51 -14.13 0.81
N GLU A 322 -18.17 -13.41 -0.27
CA GLU A 322 -18.42 -13.83 -1.64
C GLU A 322 -17.70 -15.13 -2.00
N THR A 323 -16.49 -15.36 -1.51
CA THR A 323 -15.77 -16.63 -1.69
C THR A 323 -16.58 -17.81 -1.16
N VAL A 324 -17.13 -17.65 0.05
CA VAL A 324 -17.98 -18.69 0.67
C VAL A 324 -19.28 -18.86 -0.11
N LYS A 325 -19.92 -17.74 -0.50
CA LYS A 325 -21.18 -17.74 -1.25
C LYS A 325 -21.06 -18.51 -2.57
N ILE A 326 -19.95 -18.30 -3.31
CA ILE A 326 -19.73 -18.93 -4.62
C ILE A 326 -19.30 -20.38 -4.48
N ALA A 327 -18.35 -20.66 -3.61
CA ALA A 327 -17.79 -22.00 -3.43
C ALA A 327 -18.73 -22.95 -2.67
N GLY A 328 -19.60 -22.41 -1.80
CA GLY A 328 -20.43 -23.22 -0.89
C GLY A 328 -19.57 -24.16 -0.04
N PRO A 329 -19.97 -25.45 0.08
CA PRO A 329 -19.20 -26.42 0.86
C PRO A 329 -17.76 -26.64 0.38
N ALA A 330 -17.45 -26.31 -0.88
CA ALA A 330 -16.11 -26.44 -1.43
C ALA A 330 -15.12 -25.43 -0.82
N ALA A 331 -15.60 -24.40 -0.14
CA ALA A 331 -14.77 -23.42 0.57
C ALA A 331 -14.17 -23.94 1.87
N GLU A 332 -14.73 -25.02 2.42
CA GLU A 332 -14.35 -25.55 3.74
C GLU A 332 -12.85 -25.84 3.80
N GLY A 333 -12.19 -25.34 4.84
CA GLY A 333 -10.76 -25.51 5.06
C GLY A 333 -9.84 -24.54 4.28
N LEU A 334 -10.36 -23.65 3.42
CA LEU A 334 -9.56 -22.59 2.82
C LEU A 334 -8.90 -21.78 3.94
N VAL A 335 -7.59 -21.54 3.82
CA VAL A 335 -6.85 -20.63 4.67
C VAL A 335 -6.45 -19.42 3.83
N SER A 336 -6.77 -18.22 4.27
CA SER A 336 -6.40 -16.97 3.63
C SER A 336 -5.75 -16.00 4.60
N ILE A 337 -5.11 -14.97 4.06
CA ILE A 337 -4.72 -13.81 4.82
C ILE A 337 -5.94 -12.90 4.97
N SER A 338 -6.02 -12.19 6.10
CA SER A 338 -6.90 -11.05 6.29
C SER A 338 -6.08 -9.86 6.77
N ALA A 339 -6.42 -8.68 6.29
CA ALA A 339 -5.78 -7.45 6.75
C ALA A 339 -6.27 -7.04 8.16
N ILE A 340 -7.45 -7.49 8.56
CA ILE A 340 -8.01 -7.27 9.91
C ILE A 340 -8.64 -8.55 10.46
N ASP A 341 -8.85 -8.59 11.77
CA ASP A 341 -9.77 -9.52 12.42
C ASP A 341 -11.10 -8.78 12.70
N PRO A 342 -12.16 -9.00 11.92
CA PRO A 342 -13.43 -8.30 12.14
C PRO A 342 -14.19 -8.81 13.39
N THR A 343 -13.75 -9.92 14.00
CA THR A 343 -14.36 -10.49 15.20
C THR A 343 -13.78 -9.96 16.51
N ARG A 344 -12.73 -9.13 16.42
CA ARG A 344 -12.07 -8.56 17.59
C ARG A 344 -13.01 -7.69 18.43
N THR A 345 -12.77 -7.66 19.74
CA THR A 345 -13.67 -7.08 20.73
C THR A 345 -13.16 -5.76 21.34
N ASP A 346 -12.06 -5.23 20.83
CA ASP A 346 -11.54 -3.94 21.34
C ASP A 346 -12.54 -2.79 21.10
N PRO A 347 -12.64 -1.85 22.05
CA PRO A 347 -13.66 -0.80 22.00
C PRO A 347 -13.57 0.10 20.75
N SER A 348 -12.36 0.34 20.24
CA SER A 348 -12.14 1.18 19.07
C SER A 348 -12.81 0.58 17.83
N TRP A 349 -12.57 -0.72 17.59
CA TRP A 349 -13.19 -1.45 16.49
C TRP A 349 -14.72 -1.53 16.65
N GLN A 350 -15.20 -1.90 17.85
CA GLN A 350 -16.64 -2.08 18.07
C GLN A 350 -17.42 -0.77 17.87
N GLN A 351 -16.88 0.35 18.33
CA GLN A 351 -17.49 1.67 18.15
C GLN A 351 -17.47 2.10 16.67
N PHE A 352 -16.36 1.88 15.97
CA PHE A 352 -16.28 2.14 14.54
C PHE A 352 -17.28 1.30 13.76
N ARG A 353 -17.30 -0.02 13.99
CA ARG A 353 -18.23 -0.94 13.35
C ARG A 353 -19.68 -0.53 13.54
N GLN A 354 -20.07 -0.15 14.76
CA GLN A 354 -21.44 0.25 15.06
C GLN A 354 -21.82 1.55 14.32
N ARG A 355 -20.93 2.56 14.30
CA ARG A 355 -21.18 3.81 13.56
C ARG A 355 -21.26 3.56 12.06
N PHE A 356 -20.37 2.74 11.52
CA PHE A 356 -20.33 2.38 10.11
C PHE A 356 -21.62 1.65 9.69
N LEU A 357 -22.03 0.63 10.46
CA LEU A 357 -23.26 -0.13 10.23
C LEU A 357 -24.50 0.78 10.27
N ASN A 358 -24.59 1.67 11.26
CA ASN A 358 -25.71 2.60 11.37
C ASN A 358 -25.83 3.54 10.17
N ARG A 359 -24.70 3.91 9.55
CA ARG A 359 -24.66 4.87 8.46
C ARG A 359 -24.84 4.23 7.09
N PHE A 360 -24.14 3.13 6.84
CA PHE A 360 -24.07 2.51 5.51
C PHE A 360 -24.88 1.23 5.39
N HIS A 361 -25.47 0.74 6.47
CA HIS A 361 -26.24 -0.51 6.52
C HIS A 361 -25.45 -1.73 6.00
N ALA A 362 -24.13 -1.68 6.17
CA ALA A 362 -23.18 -2.71 5.77
C ALA A 362 -22.12 -2.92 6.86
N GLU A 363 -21.59 -4.12 6.96
CA GLU A 363 -20.45 -4.40 7.83
C GLU A 363 -19.18 -3.77 7.24
N PRO A 364 -18.35 -3.08 8.05
CA PRO A 364 -17.08 -2.58 7.58
C PRO A 364 -16.09 -3.73 7.37
N ASP A 365 -15.36 -3.66 6.28
CA ASP A 365 -14.26 -4.57 5.96
C ASP A 365 -12.89 -3.92 6.20
N ALA A 366 -11.83 -4.60 5.76
CA ALA A 366 -10.48 -4.09 5.87
C ALA A 366 -10.29 -2.77 5.11
N TYR A 367 -10.85 -2.66 3.89
CA TYR A 367 -10.69 -1.47 3.06
C TYR A 367 -11.37 -0.25 3.68
N ALA A 368 -12.56 -0.42 4.25
CA ALA A 368 -13.24 0.64 5.01
C ALA A 368 -12.43 1.08 6.23
N ALA A 369 -11.88 0.13 6.99
CA ALA A 369 -11.13 0.41 8.21
C ALA A 369 -9.81 1.14 7.93
N TYR A 370 -9.04 0.66 6.95
CA TYR A 370 -7.76 1.29 6.58
C TYR A 370 -7.95 2.66 5.91
N ALA A 371 -9.01 2.84 5.09
CA ALA A 371 -9.34 4.13 4.50
C ALA A 371 -9.79 5.13 5.56
N TYR A 372 -10.58 4.71 6.56
CA TYR A 372 -10.94 5.56 7.70
C TYR A 372 -9.70 6.01 8.48
N ASP A 373 -8.79 5.10 8.81
CA ASP A 373 -7.55 5.43 9.51
C ASP A 373 -6.64 6.31 8.66
N GLY A 374 -6.44 5.99 7.38
CA GLY A 374 -5.63 6.78 6.46
C GLY A 374 -6.15 8.20 6.28
N MET A 375 -7.47 8.36 6.15
CA MET A 375 -8.10 9.67 6.05
C MET A 375 -7.93 10.47 7.35
N ASN A 376 -8.07 9.85 8.52
CA ASN A 376 -7.81 10.52 9.80
C ASN A 376 -6.33 10.93 9.94
N MET A 377 -5.39 10.14 9.42
CA MET A 377 -3.97 10.50 9.40
C MET A 377 -3.71 11.70 8.48
N LEU A 378 -4.33 11.76 7.29
CA LEU A 378 -4.26 12.91 6.39
C LEU A 378 -4.85 14.16 7.04
N ILE A 379 -6.05 14.07 7.61
CA ILE A 379 -6.71 15.17 8.30
C ILE A 379 -5.84 15.71 9.45
N ALA A 380 -5.27 14.83 10.27
CA ALA A 380 -4.36 15.22 11.35
C ALA A 380 -3.08 15.90 10.81
N ALA A 381 -2.55 15.42 9.69
CA ALA A 381 -1.41 16.05 9.04
C ALA A 381 -1.74 17.45 8.51
N ILE A 382 -2.91 17.62 7.88
CA ILE A 382 -3.40 18.93 7.41
C ILE A 382 -3.62 19.89 8.58
N GLN A 383 -4.27 19.44 9.64
CA GLN A 383 -4.49 20.27 10.84
C GLN A 383 -3.19 20.76 11.47
N LYS A 384 -2.13 19.94 11.41
CA LYS A 384 -0.81 20.28 11.95
C LYS A 384 0.03 21.16 11.03
N ALA A 385 -0.04 20.93 9.72
CA ALA A 385 0.89 21.50 8.74
C ALA A 385 0.32 22.68 7.97
N GLY A 386 -1.01 22.88 7.99
CA GLY A 386 -1.72 23.78 7.07
C GLY A 386 -1.94 23.13 5.70
N LEU A 387 -2.22 23.95 4.70
CA LEU A 387 -2.63 23.48 3.37
C LEU A 387 -1.47 23.24 2.41
N ASN A 388 -0.24 23.52 2.81
CA ASN A 388 0.93 23.29 1.97
C ASN A 388 1.23 21.80 1.85
N ARG A 389 1.17 21.26 0.63
CA ARG A 389 1.35 19.84 0.31
C ARG A 389 2.67 19.27 0.82
N GLY A 390 3.78 20.01 0.67
CA GLY A 390 5.08 19.59 1.18
C GLY A 390 5.10 19.45 2.69
N LYS A 391 4.51 20.42 3.40
CA LYS A 391 4.42 20.40 4.86
C LYS A 391 3.46 19.32 5.37
N ILE A 392 2.38 19.00 4.62
CA ILE A 392 1.49 17.86 4.91
C ILE A 392 2.29 16.56 4.85
N MET A 393 3.11 16.38 3.82
CA MET A 393 3.95 15.19 3.72
C MET A 393 4.99 15.10 4.84
N ASP A 394 5.59 16.22 5.25
CA ASP A 394 6.47 16.27 6.43
C ASP A 394 5.73 15.88 7.72
N ALA A 395 4.47 16.31 7.85
CA ALA A 395 3.65 15.93 9.00
C ALA A 395 3.31 14.43 9.00
N LEU A 396 3.09 13.81 7.84
CA LEU A 396 2.92 12.36 7.72
C LEU A 396 4.20 11.59 8.08
N ARG A 397 5.38 12.14 7.82
CA ARG A 397 6.66 11.52 8.23
C ARG A 397 6.82 11.40 9.74
N GLN A 398 5.98 12.03 10.55
CA GLN A 398 5.97 11.77 12.00
C GLN A 398 5.73 10.30 12.36
N TYR A 399 5.11 9.53 11.45
CA TYR A 399 4.85 8.10 11.63
C TYR A 399 6.03 7.20 11.24
N GLU A 400 7.08 7.75 10.62
CA GLU A 400 8.28 6.99 10.26
C GLU A 400 8.88 6.30 11.48
N MET A 401 9.14 5.01 11.35
CA MET A 401 9.65 4.13 12.41
C MET A 401 8.82 4.14 13.70
N LYS A 402 7.50 4.32 13.56
CA LYS A 402 6.57 4.35 14.69
C LYS A 402 5.35 3.48 14.48
N SER A 403 4.75 3.11 15.61
CA SER A 403 3.45 2.45 15.63
C SER A 403 2.32 3.46 15.51
N TYR A 404 1.25 3.01 14.91
CA TYR A 404 -0.05 3.66 14.93
C TYR A 404 -1.10 2.65 15.40
N ILE A 405 -2.07 3.10 16.18
CA ILE A 405 -3.19 2.26 16.62
C ILE A 405 -4.47 2.95 16.16
N GLY A 406 -5.16 2.31 15.24
CA GLY A 406 -6.41 2.77 14.66
C GLY A 406 -7.51 1.74 14.74
N VAL A 407 -8.60 2.00 14.03
CA VAL A 407 -9.71 1.05 13.90
C VAL A 407 -9.32 -0.16 13.05
N SER A 408 -8.36 -0.03 12.15
CA SER A 408 -7.78 -1.15 11.40
C SER A 408 -6.92 -2.08 12.28
N GLY A 409 -6.50 -1.61 13.45
CA GLY A 409 -5.64 -2.32 14.41
C GLY A 409 -4.32 -1.61 14.65
N LYS A 410 -3.27 -2.41 14.86
CA LYS A 410 -1.91 -1.89 15.06
C LYS A 410 -1.16 -1.90 13.75
N ALA A 411 -0.64 -0.73 13.33
CA ALA A 411 0.30 -0.57 12.23
C ALA A 411 1.69 -0.21 12.77
N PHE A 412 2.73 -0.54 12.02
CA PHE A 412 4.08 -0.06 12.24
C PHE A 412 4.64 0.37 10.88
N PHE A 413 5.04 1.64 10.77
CA PHE A 413 5.56 2.18 9.53
C PHE A 413 7.07 2.12 9.51
N ASP A 414 7.64 1.60 8.42
CA ASP A 414 9.07 1.63 8.19
C ASP A 414 9.54 3.03 7.71
N TYR A 415 10.82 3.14 7.40
CA TYR A 415 11.41 4.40 6.92
C TYR A 415 10.90 4.82 5.52
N THR A 416 10.16 3.97 4.81
CA THR A 416 9.50 4.30 3.54
C THR A 416 8.03 4.69 3.74
N LEU A 417 7.58 4.82 4.99
CA LEU A 417 6.20 5.02 5.38
C LEU A 417 5.28 3.87 4.93
N ASN A 418 5.83 2.66 4.82
CA ASN A 418 5.06 1.46 4.55
C ASN A 418 4.68 0.76 5.85
N ASN A 419 3.42 0.35 5.99
CA ASN A 419 3.00 -0.49 7.10
C ASN A 419 3.61 -1.89 6.96
N ILE A 420 4.34 -2.34 7.98
CA ILE A 420 4.98 -3.66 8.04
C ILE A 420 4.49 -4.52 9.22
N ALA A 421 3.36 -4.18 9.81
CA ALA A 421 2.78 -4.93 10.91
C ALA A 421 2.39 -6.37 10.49
N PRO A 422 2.35 -7.33 11.44
CA PRO A 422 1.85 -8.66 11.19
C PRO A 422 0.43 -8.65 10.63
N VAL A 423 0.13 -9.64 9.80
CA VAL A 423 -1.20 -9.86 9.25
C VAL A 423 -2.03 -10.82 10.12
N THR A 424 -3.28 -10.98 9.76
CA THR A 424 -4.19 -11.96 10.36
C THR A 424 -4.40 -13.11 9.39
N PHE A 425 -4.49 -14.33 9.89
CA PHE A 425 -4.97 -15.48 9.15
C PHE A 425 -6.48 -15.65 9.32
N ALA A 426 -7.11 -16.21 8.31
CA ALA A 426 -8.52 -16.61 8.35
C ALA A 426 -8.66 -18.01 7.76
N ARG A 427 -9.50 -18.85 8.38
CA ARG A 427 -9.87 -20.17 7.86
C ARG A 427 -11.38 -20.28 7.75
N ILE A 428 -11.87 -20.88 6.69
CA ILE A 428 -13.29 -21.21 6.59
C ILE A 428 -13.53 -22.50 7.37
N GLN A 429 -14.44 -22.40 8.38
CA GLN A 429 -14.91 -23.50 9.21
C GLN A 429 -16.44 -23.38 9.33
N ASN A 430 -17.15 -24.44 8.98
CA ASN A 430 -18.63 -24.45 8.98
C ASN A 430 -19.22 -23.28 8.15
N GLY A 431 -18.58 -22.96 7.03
CA GLY A 431 -19.00 -21.88 6.15
C GLY A 431 -18.75 -20.45 6.65
N GLN A 432 -17.97 -20.26 7.70
CA GLN A 432 -17.62 -18.96 8.26
C GLN A 432 -16.12 -18.80 8.42
N PHE A 433 -15.62 -17.57 8.34
CA PHE A 433 -14.22 -17.28 8.61
C PHE A 433 -13.95 -17.26 10.12
N VAL A 434 -12.93 -18.00 10.55
CA VAL A 434 -12.36 -17.99 11.89
C VAL A 434 -10.96 -17.41 11.79
N TYR A 435 -10.66 -16.41 12.63
CA TYR A 435 -9.46 -15.60 12.54
C TYR A 435 -8.45 -15.93 13.63
N TRP A 436 -7.16 -15.80 13.31
CA TRP A 436 -6.06 -15.83 14.30
C TRP A 436 -4.89 -14.97 13.83
N PRO A 437 -4.12 -14.37 14.77
CA PRO A 437 -3.00 -13.49 14.42
C PRO A 437 -1.83 -14.29 13.87
N GLU A 438 -1.09 -13.70 12.94
CA GLU A 438 0.23 -14.17 12.53
C GLU A 438 1.19 -14.14 13.71
N GLN A 439 1.87 -15.24 13.96
CA GLN A 439 2.94 -15.33 14.95
C GLN A 439 4.29 -15.28 14.23
N ARG A 440 4.99 -14.17 14.35
CA ARG A 440 6.34 -14.04 13.78
C ARG A 440 7.38 -14.39 14.79
N THR A 441 8.33 -15.18 14.33
CA THR A 441 9.53 -15.51 15.09
C THR A 441 10.76 -14.94 14.37
N ASP A 442 11.79 -14.60 15.15
CA ASP A 442 13.11 -14.34 14.60
C ASP A 442 13.74 -15.64 14.09
N TRP A 443 14.90 -15.53 13.47
CA TRP A 443 15.67 -16.68 12.96
C TRP A 443 16.14 -17.65 14.06
N LYS A 444 16.00 -17.29 15.33
CA LYS A 444 16.26 -18.14 16.52
C LYS A 444 14.97 -18.73 17.10
N GLY A 445 13.84 -18.54 16.43
CA GLY A 445 12.53 -19.04 16.87
C GLY A 445 11.90 -18.24 18.03
N LYS A 446 12.43 -17.05 18.36
CA LYS A 446 11.85 -16.19 19.40
C LYS A 446 10.78 -15.29 18.81
N PRO A 447 9.64 -15.07 19.49
CA PRO A 447 8.62 -14.15 19.04
C PRO A 447 9.19 -12.74 18.84
N VAL A 448 8.90 -12.13 17.70
CA VAL A 448 9.28 -10.75 17.38
C VAL A 448 8.18 -9.81 17.85
N SER A 449 8.56 -8.80 18.65
CA SER A 449 7.64 -7.74 19.08
C SER A 449 7.88 -6.48 18.26
N PHE A 450 6.88 -6.07 17.49
CA PHE A 450 6.88 -4.81 16.75
C PHE A 450 6.49 -3.61 17.62
N PHE A 451 5.88 -3.85 18.76
CA PHE A 451 5.19 -2.87 19.57
C PHE A 451 5.78 -2.84 20.99
N ARG A 452 7.03 -2.48 21.09
CA ARG A 452 7.65 -2.17 22.38
C ARG A 452 7.46 -0.70 22.71
#